data_7321c7cbe2f0100d541493cc8e6c6d03
#
_entry.id   7321c7cbe2f0100d541493cc8e6c6d03
#
_cell.length_a   1.000
_cell.length_b   1.000
_cell.length_c   1.000
_cell.angle_alpha   90.00
_cell.angle_beta   90.00
_cell.angle_gamma   90.00
#
_symmetry.space_group_name_H-M   'P 1'
#
loop_
_entity.id
_entity.type
_entity.pdbx_description
1 polymer ?
#
loop_
_entity_poly.entity_id
_entity_poly.type
_entity_poly.pdbx_seq_one_letter_code
_entity_poly.pdbx_strand_id
1 'polypeptide(L)'
;KRRLAYSTISNLSYMLMGAALMTPDGMTGSLSHLVIHGVIKITLFYCAGAILIKTGKEYVQDLRGYSRIMPATCGIFLLGSIALVGTPPLAGFVSKWNLLTAASATELPMGTVAIVCLIISAILTAIYLFTAALPMYFRPLNADQAQLAGQKLDPSWMMLLPMGILCALMIGLGLWSQPLVTFLRNISAGVIF
;
A
#
# COMPACT_ATOMS: atom_id res chain seq x y z
N LYS A 1 0.42 -1.74 13.66
CA LYS A 1 1.80 -1.97 13.14
C LYS A 1 2.01 -3.43 12.73
N ARG A 2 1.65 -4.39 13.57
CA ARG A 2 1.87 -5.82 13.34
C ARG A 2 1.22 -6.32 12.02
N ARG A 3 -0.02 -5.88 11.73
CA ARG A 3 -0.70 -6.18 10.45
C ARG A 3 0.07 -5.64 9.24
N LEU A 4 0.59 -4.42 9.33
CA LEU A 4 1.37 -3.81 8.26
C LEU A 4 2.69 -4.57 8.04
N ALA A 5 3.34 -5.05 9.09
CA ALA A 5 4.56 -5.85 8.98
C ALA A 5 4.30 -7.20 8.27
N TYR A 6 3.27 -7.95 8.69
CA TYR A 6 2.91 -9.20 7.99
C TYR A 6 2.54 -8.98 6.53
N SER A 7 1.85 -7.87 6.22
CA SER A 7 1.53 -7.57 4.84
C SER A 7 2.77 -7.22 3.99
N THR A 8 3.87 -6.77 4.61
CA THR A 8 5.14 -6.60 3.89
C THR A 8 5.67 -7.96 3.40
N ILE A 9 5.64 -8.99 4.25
CA ILE A 9 6.07 -10.35 3.87
C ILE A 9 5.25 -10.85 2.67
N SER A 10 3.93 -10.70 2.70
CA SER A 10 3.06 -11.08 1.59
C SER A 10 3.39 -10.33 0.29
N ASN A 11 3.67 -9.03 0.37
CA ASN A 11 4.02 -8.26 -0.84
C ASN A 11 5.44 -8.57 -1.35
N LEU A 12 6.39 -8.92 -0.47
CA LEU A 12 7.70 -9.43 -0.88
C LEU A 12 7.58 -10.73 -1.67
N SER A 13 6.63 -11.60 -1.33
CA SER A 13 6.36 -12.83 -2.08
C SER A 13 5.96 -12.55 -3.53
N TYR A 14 5.27 -11.44 -3.82
CA TYR A 14 4.96 -11.04 -5.21
C TYR A 14 6.21 -10.66 -5.99
N MET A 15 7.16 -9.99 -5.33
CA MET A 15 8.42 -9.61 -5.96
C MET A 15 9.23 -10.87 -6.30
N LEU A 16 9.31 -11.80 -5.37
CA LEU A 16 9.97 -13.10 -5.61
C LEU A 16 9.27 -13.90 -6.71
N MET A 17 7.94 -13.91 -6.71
CA MET A 17 7.17 -14.58 -7.75
C MET A 17 7.43 -13.97 -9.13
N GLY A 18 7.41 -12.64 -9.25
CA GLY A 18 7.70 -11.95 -10.51
C GLY A 18 9.11 -12.25 -11.02
N ALA A 19 10.12 -12.25 -10.13
CA ALA A 19 11.48 -12.61 -10.47
C ALA A 19 11.60 -14.10 -10.88
N ALA A 20 10.86 -14.99 -10.20
CA ALA A 20 10.86 -16.42 -10.47
C ALA A 20 10.22 -16.81 -11.82
N LEU A 21 9.49 -15.90 -12.46
CA LEU A 21 9.01 -16.10 -13.84
C LEU A 21 10.16 -16.13 -14.87
N MET A 22 11.36 -15.68 -14.48
CA MET A 22 12.57 -15.68 -15.30
C MET A 22 12.36 -15.03 -16.67
N THR A 23 11.57 -13.96 -16.71
CA THR A 23 11.29 -13.15 -17.91
C THR A 23 11.61 -11.69 -17.65
N PRO A 24 12.03 -10.90 -18.67
CA PRO A 24 12.28 -9.47 -18.52
C PRO A 24 11.04 -8.70 -17.99
N ASP A 25 9.85 -9.08 -18.42
CA ASP A 25 8.60 -8.47 -17.95
C ASP A 25 8.28 -8.86 -16.50
N GLY A 26 8.55 -10.09 -16.08
CA GLY A 26 8.44 -10.54 -14.68
C GLY A 26 9.38 -9.77 -13.76
N MET A 27 10.63 -9.56 -14.19
CA MET A 27 11.59 -8.75 -13.47
C MET A 27 11.17 -7.28 -13.41
N THR A 28 10.68 -6.70 -14.51
CA THR A 28 10.13 -5.34 -14.54
C THR A 28 8.96 -5.18 -13.57
N GLY A 29 8.04 -6.13 -13.54
CA GLY A 29 6.92 -6.17 -12.60
C GLY A 29 7.39 -6.24 -11.15
N SER A 30 8.36 -7.11 -10.86
CA SER A 30 8.98 -7.27 -9.54
C SER A 30 9.62 -6.00 -9.04
N LEU A 31 10.49 -5.36 -9.83
CA LEU A 31 11.17 -4.11 -9.50
C LEU A 31 10.18 -2.94 -9.36
N SER A 32 9.17 -2.87 -10.23
CA SER A 32 8.09 -1.87 -10.13
C SER A 32 7.33 -2.03 -8.82
N HIS A 33 7.03 -3.27 -8.45
CA HIS A 33 6.33 -3.54 -7.19
C HIS A 33 7.20 -3.20 -5.98
N LEU A 34 8.51 -3.44 -6.03
CA LEU A 34 9.46 -3.08 -4.97
C LEU A 34 9.41 -1.58 -4.67
N VAL A 35 9.56 -0.74 -5.70
CA VAL A 35 9.59 0.72 -5.55
C VAL A 35 8.23 1.24 -5.05
N ILE A 36 7.16 0.88 -5.74
CA ILE A 36 5.80 1.35 -5.44
C ILE A 36 5.35 0.89 -4.06
N HIS A 37 5.58 -0.39 -3.72
CA HIS A 37 5.26 -0.93 -2.41
C HIS A 37 6.03 -0.21 -1.29
N GLY A 38 7.32 0.11 -1.52
CA GLY A 38 8.12 0.89 -0.56
C GLY A 38 7.48 2.23 -0.24
N VAL A 39 7.09 3.01 -1.26
CA VAL A 39 6.42 4.30 -1.08
C VAL A 39 5.12 4.16 -0.29
N ILE A 40 4.26 3.22 -0.68
CA ILE A 40 2.98 2.99 -0.01
C ILE A 40 3.18 2.57 1.45
N LYS A 41 4.13 1.66 1.71
CA LYS A 41 4.39 1.15 3.06
C LYS A 41 4.95 2.21 3.98
N ILE A 42 5.92 2.99 3.53
CA ILE A 42 6.45 4.10 4.31
C ILE A 42 5.31 5.03 4.70
N THR A 43 4.43 5.39 3.78
CA THR A 43 3.26 6.24 4.06
C THR A 43 2.36 5.65 5.15
N LEU A 44 2.00 4.37 5.04
CA LEU A 44 1.14 3.70 6.01
C LEU A 44 1.80 3.60 7.40
N PHE A 45 3.11 3.32 7.45
CA PHE A 45 3.83 3.29 8.72
C PHE A 45 3.98 4.67 9.35
N TYR A 46 4.18 5.73 8.55
CA TYR A 46 4.16 7.11 9.05
C TYR A 46 2.81 7.47 9.66
N CYS A 47 1.70 7.14 9.00
CA CYS A 47 0.37 7.34 9.56
C CYS A 47 0.18 6.60 10.89
N ALA A 48 0.55 5.33 10.94
CA ALA A 48 0.46 4.51 12.15
C ALA A 48 1.37 5.02 13.27
N GLY A 49 2.55 5.54 12.92
CA GLY A 49 3.47 6.19 13.85
C GLY A 49 2.91 7.51 14.40
N ALA A 50 2.35 8.34 13.53
CA ALA A 50 1.73 9.62 13.91
C ALA A 50 0.56 9.42 14.89
N ILE A 51 -0.29 8.44 14.62
CA ILE A 51 -1.39 8.07 15.51
C ILE A 51 -0.83 7.64 16.88
N LEU A 52 0.16 6.75 16.90
CA LEU A 52 0.76 6.28 18.15
C LEU A 52 1.37 7.41 18.97
N ILE A 53 2.16 8.30 18.35
CA ILE A 53 2.83 9.42 19.04
C ILE A 53 1.80 10.37 19.66
N LYS A 54 0.70 10.62 18.96
CA LYS A 54 -0.32 11.59 19.42
C LYS A 54 -1.30 11.02 20.44
N THR A 55 -1.57 9.71 20.38
CA THR A 55 -2.67 9.12 21.15
C THR A 55 -2.25 7.96 22.06
N GLY A 56 -1.02 7.46 21.91
CA GLY A 56 -0.52 6.29 22.65
C GLY A 56 -1.21 4.97 22.27
N LYS A 57 -2.12 4.96 21.27
CA LYS A 57 -2.92 3.79 20.90
C LYS A 57 -2.29 3.02 19.74
N GLU A 58 -2.20 1.70 19.88
CA GLU A 58 -1.60 0.80 18.87
C GLU A 58 -2.61 -0.15 18.21
N TYR A 59 -3.69 -0.47 18.91
CA TYR A 59 -4.63 -1.47 18.46
C TYR A 59 -5.68 -0.90 17.52
N VAL A 60 -6.03 -1.66 16.48
CA VAL A 60 -7.05 -1.25 15.50
C VAL A 60 -8.42 -0.99 16.15
N GLN A 61 -8.72 -1.70 17.24
CA GLN A 61 -9.98 -1.52 17.97
C GLN A 61 -10.09 -0.15 18.62
N ASP A 62 -8.96 0.48 18.95
CA ASP A 62 -8.90 1.79 19.59
C ASP A 62 -9.00 2.94 18.56
N LEU A 63 -8.86 2.64 17.26
CA LEU A 63 -8.84 3.65 16.19
C LEU A 63 -10.23 4.03 15.67
N ARG A 64 -11.30 3.63 16.35
CA ARG A 64 -12.68 3.93 15.95
C ARG A 64 -12.94 5.44 15.99
N GLY A 65 -13.50 5.98 14.91
CA GLY A 65 -13.89 7.38 14.83
C GLY A 65 -12.74 8.39 14.75
N TYR A 66 -11.50 7.93 14.58
CA TYR A 66 -10.30 8.78 14.56
C TYR A 66 -10.27 9.79 13.41
N SER A 67 -11.01 9.58 12.34
CA SER A 67 -11.14 10.55 11.25
C SER A 67 -11.70 11.90 11.72
N ARG A 68 -12.41 11.94 12.85
CA ARG A 68 -12.93 13.17 13.46
C ARG A 68 -11.87 13.94 14.24
N ILE A 69 -10.85 13.26 14.74
CA ILE A 69 -9.77 13.82 15.57
C ILE A 69 -8.53 14.08 14.73
N MET A 70 -8.20 13.17 13.80
CA MET A 70 -7.01 13.22 12.94
C MET A 70 -7.41 13.04 11.47
N PRO A 71 -8.16 13.98 10.87
CA PRO A 71 -8.72 13.81 9.52
C PRO A 71 -7.64 13.67 8.44
N ALA A 72 -6.56 14.46 8.50
CA ALA A 72 -5.48 14.40 7.51
C ALA A 72 -4.74 13.05 7.56
N THR A 73 -4.34 12.61 8.74
CA THR A 73 -3.64 11.35 8.95
C THR A 73 -4.49 10.15 8.53
N CYS A 74 -5.77 10.13 8.91
CA CYS A 74 -6.70 9.06 8.52
C CYS A 74 -6.98 9.07 7.02
N GLY A 75 -7.08 10.24 6.39
CA GLY A 75 -7.24 10.39 4.94
C GLY A 75 -6.07 9.79 4.17
N ILE A 76 -4.84 10.13 4.56
CA ILE A 76 -3.63 9.57 3.95
C ILE A 76 -3.54 8.06 4.19
N PHE A 77 -3.90 7.58 5.39
CA PHE A 77 -3.93 6.15 5.70
C PHE A 77 -4.95 5.40 4.83
N LEU A 78 -6.14 5.94 4.64
CA LEU A 78 -7.17 5.35 3.76
C LEU A 78 -6.68 5.29 2.32
N LEU A 79 -6.11 6.38 1.82
CA LEU A 79 -5.59 6.48 0.45
C LEU A 79 -4.43 5.49 0.22
N GLY A 80 -3.49 5.39 1.16
CA GLY A 80 -2.43 4.40 1.15
C GLY A 80 -2.95 2.96 1.21
N SER A 81 -4.04 2.72 1.95
CA SER A 81 -4.71 1.42 2.01
C SER A 81 -5.31 1.03 0.66
N ILE A 82 -6.02 1.95 0.01
CA ILE A 82 -6.59 1.76 -1.33
C ILE A 82 -5.47 1.53 -2.36
N ALA A 83 -4.36 2.28 -2.26
CA ALA A 83 -3.21 2.10 -3.12
C ALA A 83 -2.55 0.72 -2.94
N LEU A 84 -2.43 0.22 -1.70
CA LEU A 84 -1.84 -1.10 -1.42
C LEU A 84 -2.72 -2.25 -1.92
N VAL A 85 -4.04 -2.10 -1.87
CA VAL A 85 -4.99 -3.03 -2.50
C VAL A 85 -4.73 -3.13 -4.01
N GLY A 86 -4.37 -2.02 -4.63
CA GLY A 86 -4.10 -1.95 -6.07
C GLY A 86 -5.31 -1.49 -6.87
N THR A 87 -5.99 -0.45 -6.40
CA THR A 87 -7.15 0.13 -7.09
C THR A 87 -6.68 1.22 -8.06
N PRO A 88 -7.15 1.25 -9.32
CA PRO A 88 -6.93 2.37 -10.22
C PRO A 88 -7.53 3.66 -9.62
N PRO A 89 -6.93 4.84 -9.82
CA PRO A 89 -5.73 5.15 -10.62
C PRO A 89 -4.41 5.20 -9.80
N LEU A 90 -4.31 4.50 -8.68
CA LEU A 90 -3.17 4.59 -7.77
C LEU A 90 -2.00 3.68 -8.18
N ALA A 91 -0.79 4.02 -7.71
CA ALA A 91 0.45 3.36 -8.09
C ALA A 91 0.45 1.84 -7.86
N GLY A 92 -0.20 1.36 -6.78
CA GLY A 92 -0.27 -0.08 -6.48
C GLY A 92 -0.94 -0.92 -7.56
N PHE A 93 -1.88 -0.34 -8.31
CA PHE A 93 -2.48 -1.00 -9.47
C PHE A 93 -1.44 -1.25 -10.57
N VAL A 94 -0.63 -0.26 -10.89
CA VAL A 94 0.37 -0.34 -11.98
C VAL A 94 1.32 -1.52 -11.77
N SER A 95 1.87 -1.66 -10.57
CA SER A 95 2.83 -2.73 -10.27
C SER A 95 2.19 -4.13 -10.29
N LYS A 96 0.98 -4.26 -9.76
CA LYS A 96 0.24 -5.53 -9.79
C LYS A 96 -0.20 -5.90 -11.20
N TRP A 97 -0.57 -4.90 -12.00
CA TRP A 97 -0.91 -5.10 -13.40
C TRP A 97 0.29 -5.60 -14.20
N ASN A 98 1.47 -5.02 -14.00
CA ASN A 98 2.69 -5.50 -14.66
C ASN A 98 3.04 -6.94 -14.26
N LEU A 99 2.87 -7.31 -12.99
CA LEU A 99 3.06 -8.70 -12.54
C LEU A 99 2.02 -9.64 -13.17
N LEU A 100 0.77 -9.20 -13.25
CA LEU A 100 -0.32 -9.99 -13.82
C LEU A 100 -0.09 -10.24 -15.31
N THR A 101 0.29 -9.20 -16.07
CA THR A 101 0.58 -9.32 -17.51
C THR A 101 1.79 -10.20 -17.77
N ALA A 102 2.86 -10.09 -16.97
CA ALA A 102 4.02 -10.96 -17.06
C ALA A 102 3.65 -12.43 -16.78
N ALA A 103 2.83 -12.68 -15.74
CA ALA A 103 2.36 -14.02 -15.42
C ALA A 103 1.46 -14.61 -16.53
N SER A 104 0.62 -13.78 -17.16
CA SER A 104 -0.26 -14.22 -18.25
C SER A 104 0.50 -14.59 -19.53
N ALA A 105 1.68 -14.02 -19.75
CA ALA A 105 2.55 -14.32 -20.87
C ALA A 105 3.45 -15.56 -20.62
N THR A 106 3.45 -16.09 -19.40
CA THR A 106 4.23 -17.27 -19.02
C THR A 106 3.44 -18.55 -19.30
N GLU A 107 4.13 -19.60 -19.72
CA GLU A 107 3.49 -20.88 -20.05
C GLU A 107 2.77 -21.51 -18.84
N LEU A 108 1.69 -22.24 -19.15
CA LEU A 108 0.92 -23.00 -18.18
C LEU A 108 1.77 -24.18 -17.64
N PRO A 109 1.65 -24.54 -16.34
CA PRO A 109 0.68 -24.05 -15.33
C PRO A 109 1.17 -22.89 -14.45
N MET A 110 2.45 -22.51 -14.53
CA MET A 110 3.10 -21.57 -13.62
C MET A 110 2.43 -20.16 -13.67
N GLY A 111 2.15 -19.67 -14.88
CA GLY A 111 1.48 -18.37 -15.07
C GLY A 111 0.10 -18.35 -14.42
N THR A 112 -0.69 -19.40 -14.60
CA THR A 112 -2.04 -19.51 -14.01
C THR A 112 -1.98 -19.52 -12.48
N VAL A 113 -1.07 -20.27 -11.89
CA VAL A 113 -0.89 -20.30 -10.42
C VAL A 113 -0.52 -18.92 -9.89
N ALA A 114 0.40 -18.23 -10.57
CA ALA A 114 0.83 -16.88 -10.20
C ALA A 114 -0.36 -15.88 -10.22
N ILE A 115 -1.19 -15.93 -11.27
CA ILE A 115 -2.39 -15.07 -11.40
C ILE A 115 -3.37 -15.33 -10.26
N VAL A 116 -3.70 -16.59 -9.98
CA VAL A 116 -4.64 -16.97 -8.92
C VAL A 116 -4.12 -16.51 -7.55
N CYS A 117 -2.84 -16.73 -7.26
CA CYS A 117 -2.21 -16.28 -6.02
C CYS A 117 -2.27 -14.74 -5.89
N LEU A 118 -2.00 -13.99 -6.96
CA LEU A 118 -2.08 -12.52 -6.96
C LEU A 118 -3.49 -12.02 -6.64
N ILE A 119 -4.52 -12.60 -7.27
CA ILE A 119 -5.92 -12.21 -7.07
C ILE A 119 -6.35 -12.51 -5.63
N ILE A 120 -6.14 -13.74 -5.15
CA ILE A 120 -6.51 -14.13 -3.78
C ILE A 120 -5.83 -13.21 -2.77
N SER A 121 -4.56 -12.95 -2.95
CA SER A 121 -3.82 -12.12 -2.03
C SER A 121 -4.21 -10.63 -2.11
N ALA A 122 -4.64 -10.13 -3.27
CA ALA A 122 -5.22 -8.78 -3.38
C ALA A 122 -6.53 -8.66 -2.59
N ILE A 123 -7.40 -9.67 -2.67
CA ILE A 123 -8.65 -9.73 -1.90
C ILE A 123 -8.36 -9.76 -0.40
N LEU A 124 -7.42 -10.61 0.05
CA LEU A 124 -7.02 -10.68 1.45
C LEU A 124 -6.42 -9.35 1.92
N THR A 125 -5.65 -8.68 1.06
CA THR A 125 -5.10 -7.34 1.34
C THR A 125 -6.21 -6.32 1.57
N ALA A 126 -7.24 -6.32 0.73
CA ALA A 126 -8.41 -5.45 0.89
C ALA A 126 -9.11 -5.72 2.23
N ILE A 127 -9.35 -6.98 2.56
CA ILE A 127 -10.05 -7.37 3.79
C ILE A 127 -9.31 -6.84 5.03
N TYR A 128 -8.01 -7.12 5.18
CA TYR A 128 -7.31 -6.71 6.40
C TYR A 128 -7.05 -5.20 6.50
N LEU A 129 -6.92 -4.48 5.37
CA LEU A 129 -6.75 -3.04 5.39
C LEU A 129 -8.06 -2.31 5.66
N PHE A 130 -9.13 -2.70 5.00
CA PHE A 130 -10.42 -2.06 5.21
C PHE A 130 -11.00 -2.35 6.58
N THR A 131 -10.73 -3.51 7.17
CA THR A 131 -11.08 -3.78 8.58
C THR A 131 -10.35 -2.85 9.56
N ALA A 132 -9.23 -2.24 9.16
CA ALA A 132 -8.56 -1.22 9.95
C ALA A 132 -9.03 0.20 9.60
N ALA A 133 -9.16 0.52 8.31
CA ALA A 133 -9.45 1.86 7.83
C ALA A 133 -10.93 2.27 8.03
N LEU A 134 -11.89 1.40 7.69
CA LEU A 134 -13.31 1.73 7.76
C LEU A 134 -13.81 2.10 9.16
N PRO A 135 -13.41 1.42 10.24
CA PRO A 135 -13.81 1.83 11.58
C PRO A 135 -13.36 3.22 11.98
N MET A 136 -12.28 3.74 11.40
CA MET A 136 -11.83 5.12 11.65
C MET A 136 -12.84 6.16 11.18
N TYR A 137 -13.64 5.83 10.16
CA TYR A 137 -14.62 6.73 9.55
C TYR A 137 -16.05 6.46 10.01
N PHE A 138 -16.46 5.20 10.01
CA PHE A 138 -17.87 4.82 10.16
C PHE A 138 -18.31 4.48 11.59
N ARG A 139 -17.36 4.34 12.52
CA ARG A 139 -17.70 4.06 13.92
C ARG A 139 -17.57 5.30 14.80
N PRO A 140 -18.38 5.41 15.86
CA PRO A 140 -18.22 6.46 16.86
C PRO A 140 -16.90 6.26 17.63
N LEU A 141 -16.40 7.33 18.23
CA LEU A 141 -15.29 7.29 19.19
C LEU A 141 -15.65 6.37 20.36
N ASN A 142 -14.66 5.66 20.88
CA ASN A 142 -14.82 4.90 22.12
C ASN A 142 -15.13 5.85 23.29
N ALA A 143 -15.82 5.37 24.33
CA ALA A 143 -16.18 6.16 25.49
C ALA A 143 -14.97 6.85 26.14
N ASP A 144 -13.83 6.15 26.23
CA ASP A 144 -12.57 6.67 26.76
C ASP A 144 -11.96 7.81 25.94
N GLN A 145 -12.42 7.96 24.70
CA GLN A 145 -11.93 8.95 23.73
C GLN A 145 -12.94 10.06 23.45
N ALA A 146 -14.12 9.97 24.03
CA ALA A 146 -15.19 10.95 23.87
C ALA A 146 -14.73 12.37 24.30
N GLN A 147 -13.81 12.46 25.26
CA GLN A 147 -13.21 13.72 25.72
C GLN A 147 -12.33 14.40 24.64
N LEU A 148 -11.87 13.64 23.65
CA LEU A 148 -11.08 14.15 22.52
C LEU A 148 -11.98 14.64 21.37
N ALA A 149 -13.28 14.47 21.48
CA ALA A 149 -14.25 14.90 20.48
C ALA A 149 -14.18 16.44 20.31
N GLY A 150 -13.94 16.88 19.08
CA GLY A 150 -13.79 18.29 18.75
C GLY A 150 -12.36 18.84 18.79
N GLN A 151 -11.38 18.06 19.27
CA GLN A 151 -9.97 18.42 19.20
C GLN A 151 -9.36 17.92 17.88
N LYS A 152 -8.59 18.77 17.21
CA LYS A 152 -7.78 18.36 16.06
C LYS A 152 -6.39 17.97 16.56
N LEU A 153 -6.10 16.69 16.57
CA LEU A 153 -4.84 16.10 17.05
C LEU A 153 -3.92 15.67 15.88
N ASP A 154 -4.19 16.13 14.65
CA ASP A 154 -3.26 15.85 13.56
C ASP A 154 -1.83 16.23 13.96
N PRO A 155 -0.81 15.49 13.51
CA PRO A 155 0.57 15.78 13.85
C PRO A 155 1.01 17.13 13.32
N SER A 156 2.16 17.62 13.83
CA SER A 156 2.75 18.87 13.38
C SER A 156 3.01 18.86 11.87
N TRP A 157 3.08 20.05 11.29
CA TRP A 157 3.43 20.25 9.88
C TRP A 157 4.67 19.47 9.44
N MET A 158 5.68 19.36 10.30
CA MET A 158 6.91 18.61 10.01
C MET A 158 6.68 17.11 9.76
N MET A 159 5.63 16.53 10.33
CA MET A 159 5.24 15.13 10.08
C MET A 159 4.25 15.00 8.93
N LEU A 160 3.35 15.96 8.78
CA LEU A 160 2.34 15.93 7.70
C LEU A 160 2.95 16.14 6.32
N LEU A 161 3.99 16.99 6.21
CA LEU A 161 4.62 17.31 4.94
C LEU A 161 5.20 16.06 4.24
N PRO A 162 6.07 15.24 4.86
CA PRO A 162 6.57 14.01 4.21
C PRO A 162 5.44 13.02 3.89
N MET A 163 4.43 12.91 4.74
CA MET A 163 3.26 12.08 4.46
C MET A 163 2.49 12.57 3.22
N GLY A 164 2.33 13.89 3.10
CA GLY A 164 1.69 14.53 1.94
C GLY A 164 2.49 14.34 0.65
N ILE A 165 3.83 14.47 0.71
CA ILE A 165 4.72 14.23 -0.43
C ILE A 165 4.61 12.77 -0.90
N LEU A 166 4.67 11.82 0.02
CA LEU A 166 4.53 10.39 -0.30
C LEU A 166 3.15 10.08 -0.87
N CYS A 167 2.11 10.72 -0.35
CA CYS A 167 0.75 10.60 -0.86
C CYS A 167 0.64 11.13 -2.30
N ALA A 168 1.21 12.30 -2.58
CA ALA A 168 1.28 12.88 -3.92
C ALA A 168 2.08 11.98 -4.89
N LEU A 169 3.18 11.40 -4.41
CA LEU A 169 3.98 10.46 -5.17
C LEU A 169 3.21 9.18 -5.52
N MET A 170 2.40 8.63 -4.60
CA MET A 170 1.54 7.48 -4.89
C MET A 170 0.52 7.77 -5.99
N ILE A 171 -0.07 8.96 -5.99
CA ILE A 171 -1.02 9.38 -7.03
C ILE A 171 -0.26 9.64 -8.33
N GLY A 172 0.85 10.37 -8.30
CA GLY A 172 1.65 10.70 -9.46
C GLY A 172 2.18 9.47 -10.19
N LEU A 173 2.73 8.50 -9.44
CA LEU A 173 3.19 7.22 -10.01
C LEU A 173 2.03 6.35 -10.52
N GLY A 174 0.82 6.54 -10.02
CA GLY A 174 -0.36 5.86 -10.54
C GLY A 174 -0.84 6.44 -11.86
N LEU A 175 -0.88 7.77 -11.96
CA LEU A 175 -1.32 8.48 -13.16
C LEU A 175 -0.26 8.51 -14.25
N TRP A 176 1.01 8.61 -13.88
CA TRP A 176 2.13 8.72 -14.81
C TRP A 176 3.24 7.72 -14.46
N SER A 177 2.95 6.45 -14.67
CA SER A 177 3.86 5.34 -14.36
C SER A 177 4.91 5.07 -15.43
N GLN A 178 4.69 5.53 -16.67
CA GLN A 178 5.51 5.20 -17.83
C GLN A 178 7.02 5.47 -17.65
N PRO A 179 7.47 6.62 -17.11
CA PRO A 179 8.89 6.87 -16.93
C PRO A 179 9.56 5.83 -16.01
N LEU A 180 8.90 5.49 -14.90
CA LEU A 180 9.40 4.50 -13.96
C LEU A 180 9.45 3.10 -14.59
N VAL A 181 8.36 2.68 -15.23
CA VAL A 181 8.25 1.35 -15.84
C VAL A 181 9.25 1.18 -16.98
N THR A 182 9.41 2.20 -17.85
CA THR A 182 10.39 2.18 -18.95
C THR A 182 11.82 2.10 -18.42
N PHE A 183 12.15 2.88 -17.40
CA PHE A 183 13.46 2.84 -16.75
C PHE A 183 13.77 1.44 -16.20
N LEU A 184 12.82 0.85 -15.47
CA LEU A 184 12.98 -0.48 -14.89
C LEU A 184 13.00 -1.59 -15.95
N ARG A 185 12.29 -1.42 -17.06
CA ARG A 185 12.33 -2.33 -18.20
C ARG A 185 13.72 -2.34 -18.86
N ASN A 186 14.34 -1.17 -19.01
CA ASN A 186 15.70 -1.09 -19.54
C ASN A 186 16.72 -1.78 -18.63
N ILE A 187 16.53 -1.71 -17.31
CA ILE A 187 17.38 -2.44 -16.35
C ILE A 187 17.15 -3.96 -16.49
N SER A 188 15.90 -4.39 -16.52
CA SER A 188 15.56 -5.83 -16.61
C SER A 188 16.00 -6.45 -17.96
N ALA A 189 16.00 -5.70 -19.03
CA ALA A 189 16.53 -6.15 -20.33
C ALA A 189 18.05 -6.33 -20.33
N GLY A 190 18.77 -5.63 -19.44
CA GLY A 190 20.21 -5.80 -19.24
C GLY A 190 20.59 -6.96 -18.30
N VAL A 191 19.64 -7.53 -17.60
CA VAL A 191 19.83 -8.75 -16.79
C VAL A 191 19.69 -9.93 -17.74
N ILE A 192 20.77 -10.71 -17.90
CA ILE A 192 20.81 -11.87 -18.79
C ILE A 192 19.95 -12.97 -18.19
N PHE A 193 18.93 -13.38 -18.92
CA PHE A 193 18.15 -14.59 -18.70
C PHE A 193 18.46 -15.60 -19.79
#